data_2d92356c8525e49003c987b1fd223de3
#
_entry.id   2d92356c8525e49003c987b1fd223de3
#
_cell.length_a   1.000
_cell.length_b   1.000
_cell.length_c   1.000
_cell.angle_alpha   90.00
_cell.angle_beta   90.00
_cell.angle_gamma   90.00
#
_symmetry.space_group_name_H-M   'P 1'
#
loop_
_entity.id
_entity.type
_entity.pdbx_description
1 polymer ?
#
loop_
_entity_poly.entity_id
_entity_poly.type
_entity_poly.pdbx_seq_one_letter_code
_entity_poly.pdbx_strand_id
1 'polypeptide(L)'
;MPLESKPIGGNAAMRLIATCLMFFVPTVALSEPIETQKIITALTGDWNGDGGTDLALIVQTEPTEPMDMHFFLRDIEHNYLKPVEVVRDQILGEWNGYDRPGYENSDTEPELTALPNNSIRLFLPAMPVGSQRTNQTLTIAYRDGAFVVAGFSYDSEDYLKENTKAGCDLNVLTGKGESGKTNEDGTTSKLPVSVPGRVIPFANWSFATGLSGCQGS
;
A
#
# COMPACT_ATOMS: atom_id res chain seq x y z
N MET A 1 -72.32 -18.77 -70.30
CA MET A 1 -71.16 -18.41 -71.16
C MET A 1 -70.56 -17.10 -70.65
N PRO A 2 -69.32 -16.95 -70.47
CA PRO A 2 -68.19 -17.82 -70.68
C PRO A 2 -67.37 -18.09 -69.40
N LEU A 3 -66.46 -19.01 -69.52
CA LEU A 3 -65.38 -19.46 -68.71
C LEU A 3 -64.37 -18.36 -68.35
N GLU A 4 -63.89 -18.32 -67.15
CA GLU A 4 -62.57 -17.73 -66.91
C GLU A 4 -61.77 -18.44 -65.84
N SER A 5 -60.54 -18.60 -66.19
CA SER A 5 -59.50 -19.46 -65.64
C SER A 5 -58.85 -18.90 -64.37
N LYS A 6 -58.49 -19.79 -63.50
CA LYS A 6 -57.71 -19.62 -62.29
C LYS A 6 -56.24 -19.57 -62.64
N PRO A 7 -55.42 -18.76 -62.01
CA PRO A 7 -54.01 -19.04 -61.90
C PRO A 7 -53.60 -19.36 -60.42
N ILE A 8 -52.89 -20.43 -60.35
CA ILE A 8 -52.18 -20.94 -59.17
C ILE A 8 -50.92 -20.12 -59.02
N GLY A 9 -50.74 -19.49 -57.90
CA GLY A 9 -49.52 -18.86 -57.55
C GLY A 9 -49.08 -19.24 -56.12
N GLY A 10 -48.30 -20.27 -56.01
CA GLY A 10 -47.69 -20.68 -54.74
C GLY A 10 -46.46 -19.85 -54.48
N ASN A 11 -46.48 -19.06 -53.43
CA ASN A 11 -45.29 -18.44 -52.87
C ASN A 11 -44.74 -19.30 -51.76
N ALA A 12 -43.71 -20.06 -52.06
CA ALA A 12 -42.90 -20.74 -51.06
C ALA A 12 -41.99 -19.69 -50.39
N ALA A 13 -42.35 -19.26 -49.20
CA ALA A 13 -41.49 -18.44 -48.35
C ALA A 13 -40.36 -19.30 -47.81
N MET A 14 -39.20 -19.20 -48.42
CA MET A 14 -37.95 -19.79 -47.96
C MET A 14 -37.47 -19.03 -46.73
N ARG A 15 -37.70 -19.60 -45.53
CA ARG A 15 -37.16 -19.09 -44.26
C ARG A 15 -35.66 -19.39 -44.21
N LEU A 16 -34.83 -18.38 -44.44
CA LEU A 16 -33.42 -18.41 -44.15
C LEU A 16 -33.25 -18.40 -42.61
N ILE A 17 -32.88 -19.52 -42.04
CA ILE A 17 -32.43 -19.63 -40.66
C ILE A 17 -30.97 -19.19 -40.67
N ALA A 18 -30.72 -17.91 -40.28
CA ALA A 18 -29.37 -17.42 -40.04
C ALA A 18 -28.89 -18.01 -38.70
N THR A 19 -28.11 -19.07 -38.77
CA THR A 19 -27.42 -19.65 -37.62
C THR A 19 -26.25 -18.70 -37.25
N CYS A 20 -26.47 -17.86 -36.24
CA CYS A 20 -25.43 -17.01 -35.68
C CYS A 20 -24.47 -17.90 -34.87
N LEU A 21 -23.37 -18.34 -35.46
CA LEU A 21 -22.27 -18.95 -34.73
C LEU A 21 -21.58 -17.86 -33.86
N MET A 22 -21.95 -17.82 -32.57
CA MET A 22 -21.19 -17.07 -31.59
C MET A 22 -19.82 -17.74 -31.39
N PHE A 23 -18.79 -17.22 -31.99
CA PHE A 23 -17.41 -17.55 -31.65
C PHE A 23 -17.14 -17.02 -30.24
N PHE A 24 -17.15 -17.92 -29.25
CA PHE A 24 -16.57 -17.66 -27.94
C PHE A 24 -15.05 -17.57 -28.15
N VAL A 25 -14.52 -16.37 -28.30
CA VAL A 25 -13.10 -16.12 -28.18
C VAL A 25 -12.80 -16.17 -26.67
N PRO A 26 -12.03 -17.16 -26.17
CA PRO A 26 -11.59 -17.11 -24.80
C PRO A 26 -10.72 -15.86 -24.65
N THR A 27 -11.19 -14.89 -23.89
CA THR A 27 -10.35 -13.81 -23.40
C THR A 27 -9.33 -14.45 -22.48
N VAL A 28 -8.14 -14.71 -23.01
CA VAL A 28 -6.95 -14.97 -22.19
C VAL A 28 -6.78 -13.68 -21.42
N ALA A 29 -7.08 -13.70 -20.13
CA ALA A 29 -6.64 -12.65 -19.23
C ALA A 29 -5.12 -12.68 -19.28
N LEU A 30 -4.53 -11.84 -20.11
CA LEU A 30 -3.12 -11.50 -20.05
C LEU A 30 -2.99 -10.85 -18.67
N SER A 31 -2.38 -11.54 -17.72
CA SER A 31 -1.81 -10.93 -16.54
C SER A 31 -0.98 -9.77 -17.09
N GLU A 32 -1.36 -8.54 -16.76
CA GLU A 32 -0.53 -7.39 -17.08
C GLU A 32 0.85 -7.71 -16.50
N PRO A 33 1.92 -7.64 -17.31
CA PRO A 33 3.25 -7.77 -16.76
C PRO A 33 3.33 -6.75 -15.61
N ILE A 34 3.76 -7.20 -14.43
CA ILE A 34 4.12 -6.28 -13.37
C ILE A 34 5.26 -5.47 -13.98
N GLU A 35 4.96 -4.27 -14.45
CA GLU A 35 5.99 -3.32 -14.84
C GLU A 35 6.70 -2.90 -13.55
N THR A 36 7.52 -3.80 -13.04
CA THR A 36 8.47 -3.52 -11.98
C THR A 36 9.54 -2.66 -12.58
N GLN A 37 9.23 -1.38 -12.79
CA GLN A 37 10.29 -0.50 -13.26
C GLN A 37 11.41 -0.44 -12.24
N LYS A 38 11.06 -0.48 -10.92
CA LYS A 38 12.08 -0.48 -9.87
C LYS A 38 11.55 -1.12 -8.59
N ILE A 39 12.27 -2.12 -8.14
CA ILE A 39 12.15 -2.59 -6.76
C ILE A 39 13.08 -1.72 -5.94
N ILE A 40 12.50 -0.94 -5.04
CA ILE A 40 13.25 -0.01 -4.19
C ILE A 40 13.90 -0.77 -3.04
N THR A 41 13.12 -1.62 -2.38
CA THR A 41 13.62 -2.46 -1.30
C THR A 41 12.85 -3.77 -1.23
N ALA A 42 13.51 -4.79 -0.70
CA ALA A 42 12.96 -6.12 -0.52
C ALA A 42 13.31 -6.64 0.87
N LEU A 43 12.37 -7.30 1.52
CA LEU A 43 12.56 -7.88 2.83
C LEU A 43 11.95 -9.27 2.89
N THR A 44 12.67 -10.22 3.49
CA THR A 44 12.17 -11.56 3.78
C THR A 44 11.97 -11.78 5.27
N GLY A 45 10.98 -12.60 5.62
CA GLY A 45 10.67 -12.98 7.00
C GLY A 45 9.60 -14.05 7.02
N ASP A 46 9.08 -14.35 8.20
CA ASP A 46 7.96 -15.27 8.40
C ASP A 46 6.79 -14.46 9.00
N TRP A 47 6.02 -13.80 8.12
CA TRP A 47 5.02 -12.82 8.57
C TRP A 47 3.79 -13.46 9.18
N ASN A 48 3.41 -14.64 8.72
CA ASN A 48 2.25 -15.38 9.19
C ASN A 48 2.57 -16.39 10.31
N GLY A 49 3.85 -16.63 10.60
CA GLY A 49 4.32 -17.52 11.66
C GLY A 49 4.21 -19.00 11.32
N ASP A 50 4.18 -19.37 10.04
CA ASP A 50 4.06 -20.76 9.57
C ASP A 50 5.40 -21.45 9.33
N GLY A 51 6.53 -20.73 9.48
CA GLY A 51 7.88 -21.20 9.22
C GLY A 51 8.34 -21.05 7.77
N GLY A 52 7.48 -20.56 6.88
CA GLY A 52 7.81 -20.23 5.50
C GLY A 52 8.57 -18.91 5.40
N THR A 53 9.41 -18.78 4.38
CA THR A 53 10.06 -17.51 4.10
C THR A 53 9.20 -16.68 3.15
N ASP A 54 8.56 -15.68 3.68
CA ASP A 54 7.72 -14.72 2.99
C ASP A 54 8.55 -13.57 2.38
N LEU A 55 7.92 -12.71 1.59
CA LEU A 55 8.55 -11.58 0.93
C LEU A 55 7.66 -10.34 1.00
N ALA A 56 8.26 -9.20 1.30
CA ALA A 56 7.68 -7.88 1.15
C ALA A 56 8.55 -7.03 0.22
N LEU A 57 7.92 -6.28 -0.69
CA LEU A 57 8.61 -5.41 -1.64
C LEU A 57 8.02 -4.01 -1.60
N ILE A 58 8.87 -2.99 -1.71
CA ILE A 58 8.46 -1.65 -2.13
C ILE A 58 8.82 -1.49 -3.60
N VAL A 59 7.83 -1.13 -4.40
CA VAL A 59 7.94 -1.04 -5.86
C VAL A 59 7.51 0.35 -6.30
N GLN A 60 8.37 1.01 -7.07
CA GLN A 60 7.99 2.24 -7.75
C GLN A 60 7.50 1.89 -9.16
N THR A 61 6.25 2.25 -9.44
CA THR A 61 5.63 2.06 -10.75
C THR A 61 5.90 3.24 -11.68
N GLU A 62 5.79 4.46 -11.15
CA GLU A 62 6.04 5.70 -11.89
C GLU A 62 6.97 6.63 -11.09
N PRO A 63 7.90 7.35 -11.74
CA PRO A 63 8.72 8.36 -11.06
C PRO A 63 7.84 9.45 -10.44
N THR A 64 8.17 9.91 -9.23
CA THR A 64 7.48 10.98 -8.48
C THR A 64 6.12 10.62 -7.87
N GLU A 65 5.53 9.50 -8.26
CA GLU A 65 4.29 9.02 -7.67
C GLU A 65 4.56 8.19 -6.41
N PRO A 66 3.58 8.09 -5.50
CA PRO A 66 3.69 7.20 -4.35
C PRO A 66 3.94 5.75 -4.79
N MET A 67 4.70 5.02 -3.98
CA MET A 67 5.11 3.65 -4.27
C MET A 67 4.13 2.63 -3.70
N ASP A 68 4.11 1.47 -4.33
CA ASP A 68 3.30 0.32 -3.92
C ASP A 68 4.07 -0.57 -2.94
N MET A 69 3.35 -1.21 -2.04
CA MET A 69 3.89 -2.29 -1.21
C MET A 69 3.21 -3.61 -1.56
N HIS A 70 4.02 -4.61 -1.89
CA HIS A 70 3.59 -5.95 -2.28
C HIS A 70 3.95 -6.96 -1.21
N PHE A 71 3.01 -7.82 -0.85
CA PHE A 71 3.18 -8.87 0.13
C PHE A 71 2.96 -10.24 -0.51
N PHE A 72 3.88 -11.16 -0.22
CA PHE A 72 3.85 -12.54 -0.68
C PHE A 72 4.04 -13.46 0.52
N LEU A 73 3.18 -14.46 0.65
CA LEU A 73 3.36 -15.52 1.63
C LEU A 73 3.86 -16.80 0.95
N ARG A 74 4.73 -17.51 1.63
CA ARG A 74 5.24 -18.81 1.17
C ARG A 74 4.14 -19.86 1.28
N ASP A 75 3.80 -20.47 0.15
CA ASP A 75 3.05 -21.72 0.17
C ASP A 75 4.06 -22.84 0.48
N ILE A 76 4.00 -23.35 1.71
CA ILE A 76 4.96 -24.36 2.20
C ILE A 76 4.76 -25.69 1.49
N GLU A 77 3.51 -26.05 1.16
CA GLU A 77 3.19 -27.32 0.51
C GLU A 77 3.73 -27.38 -0.92
N HIS A 78 3.63 -26.28 -1.67
CA HIS A 78 4.00 -26.20 -3.08
C HIS A 78 5.29 -25.44 -3.34
N ASN A 79 5.90 -24.89 -2.30
CA ASN A 79 7.20 -24.20 -2.30
C ASN A 79 7.31 -23.01 -3.30
N TYR A 80 6.27 -22.17 -3.39
CA TYR A 80 6.32 -20.92 -4.13
C TYR A 80 5.82 -19.72 -3.30
N LEU A 81 6.12 -18.50 -3.74
CA LEU A 81 5.61 -17.27 -3.15
C LEU A 81 4.27 -16.90 -3.78
N LYS A 82 3.23 -16.89 -2.98
CA LYS A 82 1.88 -16.49 -3.39
C LYS A 82 1.65 -15.02 -3.10
N PRO A 83 1.32 -14.17 -4.09
CA PRO A 83 0.93 -12.81 -3.83
C PRO A 83 -0.38 -12.80 -3.03
N VAL A 84 -0.42 -12.06 -1.93
CA VAL A 84 -1.59 -12.00 -1.03
C VAL A 84 -2.19 -10.62 -0.90
N GLU A 85 -1.36 -9.57 -1.00
CA GLU A 85 -1.84 -8.19 -0.91
C GLU A 85 -0.92 -7.26 -1.70
N VAL A 86 -1.51 -6.30 -2.40
CA VAL A 86 -0.82 -5.16 -3.01
C VAL A 86 -1.51 -3.90 -2.49
N VAL A 87 -0.75 -3.09 -1.77
CA VAL A 87 -1.20 -1.81 -1.26
C VAL A 87 -0.61 -0.73 -2.16
N ARG A 88 -1.47 -0.07 -2.93
CA ARG A 88 -1.07 0.90 -3.94
C ARG A 88 -0.97 2.29 -3.36
N ASP A 89 -0.06 3.09 -3.90
CA ASP A 89 0.09 4.53 -3.64
C ASP A 89 0.22 4.88 -2.14
N GLN A 90 0.75 3.94 -1.33
CA GLN A 90 0.79 4.09 0.12
C GLN A 90 2.13 4.60 0.64
N ILE A 91 3.22 4.39 -0.10
CA ILE A 91 4.56 4.72 0.33
C ILE A 91 4.97 6.04 -0.30
N LEU A 92 4.95 7.10 0.51
CA LEU A 92 5.50 8.38 0.12
C LEU A 92 7.02 8.37 0.32
N GLY A 93 7.76 8.92 -0.63
CA GLY A 93 9.20 9.05 -0.57
C GLY A 93 9.76 9.21 -1.99
N GLU A 94 10.85 9.92 -2.09
CA GLU A 94 11.68 9.91 -3.29
C GLU A 94 12.75 8.84 -3.07
N TRP A 95 13.12 8.14 -4.11
CA TRP A 95 14.19 7.17 -4.01
C TRP A 95 15.44 7.70 -4.72
N ASN A 96 16.58 7.18 -4.27
CA ASN A 96 17.88 7.55 -4.78
C ASN A 96 17.97 7.31 -6.30
N GLY A 97 18.21 8.36 -7.08
CA GLY A 97 18.21 8.34 -8.55
C GLY A 97 17.12 9.22 -9.16
N TYR A 98 16.32 9.89 -8.36
CA TYR A 98 15.50 10.99 -8.82
C TYR A 98 16.37 12.25 -8.87
N ASP A 99 16.75 12.64 -10.11
CA ASP A 99 17.51 13.86 -10.37
C ASP A 99 16.60 15.09 -10.23
N ARG A 100 16.25 15.43 -9.01
CA ARG A 100 15.66 16.73 -8.74
C ARG A 100 16.78 17.71 -8.44
N PRO A 101 16.99 18.76 -9.27
CA PRO A 101 18.04 19.75 -9.02
C PRO A 101 17.93 20.33 -7.61
N GLY A 102 19.00 20.22 -6.82
CA GLY A 102 19.07 20.70 -5.43
C GLY A 102 18.72 19.66 -4.37
N TYR A 103 18.37 18.43 -4.77
CA TYR A 103 18.06 17.30 -3.87
C TYR A 103 18.94 16.08 -4.15
N GLU A 104 19.98 16.26 -4.94
CA GLU A 104 21.00 15.26 -5.20
C GLU A 104 21.62 14.86 -3.86
N ASN A 105 21.51 13.61 -3.48
CA ASN A 105 21.95 13.06 -2.19
C ASN A 105 20.96 13.21 -1.00
N SER A 106 19.70 13.56 -1.22
CA SER A 106 18.71 13.40 -0.16
C SER A 106 18.40 11.91 0.03
N ASP A 107 18.71 11.39 1.22
CA ASP A 107 18.40 10.02 1.61
C ASP A 107 16.94 9.97 2.08
N THR A 108 16.04 9.88 1.11
CA THR A 108 14.59 9.82 1.34
C THR A 108 13.98 8.47 0.95
N GLU A 109 14.85 7.48 0.79
CA GLU A 109 14.47 6.12 0.44
C GLU A 109 13.77 5.44 1.62
N PRO A 110 12.59 4.83 1.40
CA PRO A 110 11.92 4.08 2.45
C PRO A 110 12.67 2.79 2.79
N GLU A 111 12.72 2.45 4.07
CA GLU A 111 13.42 1.27 4.55
C GLU A 111 12.48 0.22 5.13
N LEU A 112 12.75 -1.05 4.83
CA LEU A 112 12.09 -2.19 5.45
C LEU A 112 13.06 -2.94 6.38
N THR A 113 12.59 -3.30 7.58
CA THR A 113 13.34 -4.12 8.53
C THR A 113 12.45 -5.20 9.14
N ALA A 114 12.92 -6.45 9.16
CA ALA A 114 12.23 -7.52 9.88
C ALA A 114 12.39 -7.35 11.38
N LEU A 115 11.30 -7.49 12.12
CA LEU A 115 11.30 -7.45 13.57
C LEU A 115 11.20 -8.88 14.15
N PRO A 116 11.76 -9.13 15.34
CA PRO A 116 11.78 -10.47 15.94
C PRO A 116 10.40 -11.10 16.22
N ASN A 117 9.35 -10.29 16.22
CA ASN A 117 7.96 -10.70 16.46
C ASN A 117 7.18 -10.96 15.16
N ASN A 118 7.86 -11.29 14.07
CA ASN A 118 7.29 -11.57 12.75
C ASN A 118 6.51 -10.38 12.18
N SER A 119 6.93 -9.16 12.49
CA SER A 119 6.37 -7.94 11.88
C SER A 119 7.42 -7.19 11.07
N ILE A 120 6.97 -6.26 10.28
CA ILE A 120 7.77 -5.42 9.39
C ILE A 120 7.82 -4.01 9.98
N ARG A 121 9.01 -3.46 10.16
CA ARG A 121 9.20 -2.04 10.35
C ARG A 121 9.35 -1.38 8.98
N LEU A 122 8.47 -0.44 8.69
CA LEU A 122 8.58 0.46 7.55
C LEU A 122 8.98 1.85 8.07
N PHE A 123 10.14 2.32 7.66
CA PHE A 123 10.61 3.67 7.95
C PHE A 123 10.45 4.55 6.70
N LEU A 124 9.84 5.71 6.89
CA LEU A 124 9.61 6.72 5.86
C LEU A 124 10.36 7.98 6.28
N PRO A 125 11.51 8.30 5.66
CA PRO A 125 12.27 9.48 5.98
C PRO A 125 11.54 10.77 5.61
N ALA A 126 11.93 11.85 6.26
CA ALA A 126 11.36 13.18 6.03
C ALA A 126 11.66 13.66 4.61
N MET A 127 10.60 14.02 3.90
CA MET A 127 10.74 14.66 2.59
C MET A 127 11.35 16.06 2.75
N PRO A 128 12.32 16.46 1.90
CA PRO A 128 12.98 17.76 2.00
C PRO A 128 12.11 18.89 1.42
N VAL A 129 10.85 18.98 1.86
CA VAL A 129 9.88 19.98 1.40
C VAL A 129 9.41 20.84 2.57
N GLY A 130 9.54 22.16 2.43
CA GLY A 130 9.20 23.10 3.51
C GLY A 130 10.21 23.09 4.66
N SER A 131 9.86 23.70 5.79
CA SER A 131 10.73 23.77 6.97
C SER A 131 10.53 22.60 7.94
N GLN A 132 9.40 21.97 7.92
CA GLN A 132 9.13 20.80 8.76
C GLN A 132 9.73 19.53 8.15
N ARG A 133 10.39 18.76 9.00
CA ARG A 133 10.95 17.46 8.70
C ARG A 133 10.30 16.45 9.60
N THR A 134 9.57 15.50 9.00
CA THR A 134 8.82 14.50 9.75
C THR A 134 9.16 13.11 9.23
N ASN A 135 9.88 12.34 10.03
CA ASN A 135 10.06 10.92 9.81
C ASN A 135 8.87 10.15 10.36
N GLN A 136 8.55 9.05 9.72
CA GLN A 136 7.49 8.14 10.17
C GLN A 136 8.03 6.73 10.27
N THR A 137 7.56 5.99 11.25
CA THR A 137 7.79 4.55 11.34
C THR A 137 6.46 3.84 11.54
N LEU A 138 6.21 2.83 10.72
CA LEU A 138 5.08 1.92 10.90
C LEU A 138 5.59 0.54 11.30
N THR A 139 4.90 -0.10 12.23
CA THR A 139 5.02 -1.54 12.46
C THR A 139 3.83 -2.21 11.79
N ILE A 140 4.10 -3.03 10.78
CA ILE A 140 3.09 -3.76 10.01
C ILE A 140 3.15 -5.21 10.44
N ALA A 141 2.01 -5.78 10.83
CA ALA A 141 1.89 -7.17 11.26
C ALA A 141 0.81 -7.90 10.48
N TYR A 142 1.04 -9.17 10.19
CA TYR A 142 0.01 -10.03 9.60
C TYR A 142 -0.92 -10.53 10.70
N ARG A 143 -2.22 -10.25 10.59
CA ARG A 143 -3.24 -10.64 11.56
C ARG A 143 -4.54 -11.00 10.84
N ASP A 144 -5.11 -12.13 11.18
CA ASP A 144 -6.43 -12.57 10.69
C ASP A 144 -6.57 -12.49 9.15
N GLY A 145 -5.50 -12.81 8.42
CA GLY A 145 -5.50 -12.83 6.96
C GLY A 145 -5.20 -11.49 6.26
N ALA A 146 -4.81 -10.45 7.01
CA ALA A 146 -4.49 -9.13 6.45
C ALA A 146 -3.24 -8.52 7.09
N PHE A 147 -2.57 -7.64 6.36
CA PHE A 147 -1.51 -6.79 6.91
C PHE A 147 -2.12 -5.56 7.56
N VAL A 148 -1.87 -5.37 8.86
CA VAL A 148 -2.43 -4.29 9.67
C VAL A 148 -1.34 -3.44 10.29
N VAL A 149 -1.64 -2.17 10.56
CA VAL A 149 -0.72 -1.30 11.29
C VAL A 149 -0.85 -1.60 12.79
N ALA A 150 0.20 -2.18 13.37
CA ALA A 150 0.28 -2.53 14.77
C ALA A 150 0.90 -1.40 15.61
N GLY A 151 1.80 -0.62 15.03
CA GLY A 151 2.48 0.51 15.67
C GLY A 151 2.69 1.66 14.72
N PHE A 152 2.69 2.86 15.27
CA PHE A 152 2.99 4.10 14.56
C PHE A 152 3.85 4.99 15.44
N SER A 153 4.93 5.51 14.88
CA SER A 153 5.67 6.59 15.51
C SER A 153 6.06 7.64 14.50
N TYR A 154 6.24 8.86 14.96
CA TYR A 154 6.83 9.92 14.18
C TYR A 154 7.75 10.78 15.06
N ASP A 155 8.71 11.38 14.43
CA ASP A 155 9.50 12.49 14.94
C ASP A 155 9.49 13.64 13.92
N SER A 156 9.29 14.85 14.40
CA SER A 156 9.19 16.04 13.57
C SER A 156 9.98 17.18 14.17
N GLU A 157 10.67 17.93 13.32
CA GLU A 157 11.38 19.16 13.70
C GLU A 157 11.13 20.26 12.67
N ASP A 158 11.19 21.50 13.10
CA ASP A 158 11.15 22.66 12.22
C ASP A 158 12.56 23.30 12.20
N TYR A 159 13.32 23.09 11.12
CA TYR A 159 14.71 23.55 11.05
C TYR A 159 14.85 25.08 11.03
N LEU A 160 13.77 25.85 10.86
CA LEU A 160 13.75 27.30 10.99
C LEU A 160 13.53 27.77 12.43
N LYS A 161 13.19 26.84 13.35
CA LYS A 161 12.97 27.11 14.76
C LYS A 161 13.87 26.24 15.61
N GLU A 162 14.84 26.87 16.27
CA GLU A 162 15.76 26.15 17.13
C GLU A 162 15.00 25.33 18.19
N ASN A 163 15.47 24.10 18.41
CA ASN A 163 14.98 23.16 19.42
C ASN A 163 13.50 22.73 19.30
N THR A 164 12.75 23.17 18.30
CA THR A 164 11.34 22.77 18.18
C THR A 164 11.21 21.35 17.63
N LYS A 165 10.79 20.41 18.49
CA LYS A 165 10.58 19.02 18.13
C LYS A 165 9.21 18.52 18.61
N ALA A 166 8.63 17.59 17.86
CA ALA A 166 7.44 16.87 18.27
C ALA A 166 7.58 15.40 17.89
N GLY A 167 6.98 14.53 18.65
CA GLY A 167 7.02 13.09 18.36
C GLY A 167 5.92 12.34 19.09
N CYS A 168 5.67 11.14 18.61
CA CYS A 168 4.73 10.22 19.24
C CYS A 168 5.18 8.79 18.96
N ASP A 169 4.92 7.91 19.91
CA ASP A 169 4.99 6.45 19.75
C ASP A 169 3.67 5.87 20.21
N LEU A 170 2.95 5.21 19.33
CA LEU A 170 1.62 4.68 19.54
C LEU A 170 1.55 3.21 19.13
N ASN A 171 1.22 2.35 20.08
CA ASN A 171 0.74 1.01 19.75
C ASN A 171 -0.71 1.11 19.28
N VAL A 172 -0.95 0.95 17.98
CA VAL A 172 -2.27 1.14 17.35
C VAL A 172 -3.27 0.10 17.82
N LEU A 173 -2.81 -1.15 18.03
CA LEU A 173 -3.67 -2.25 18.44
C LEU A 173 -4.21 -2.07 19.85
N THR A 174 -3.43 -1.49 20.75
CA THR A 174 -3.84 -1.26 22.15
C THR A 174 -4.31 0.16 22.42
N GLY A 175 -3.99 1.10 21.52
CA GLY A 175 -4.29 2.53 21.67
C GLY A 175 -3.45 3.23 22.75
N LYS A 176 -2.34 2.61 23.18
CA LYS A 176 -1.45 3.17 24.22
C LYS A 176 -0.14 3.66 23.64
N GLY A 177 0.37 4.73 24.19
CA GLY A 177 1.60 5.33 23.72
C GLY A 177 2.06 6.53 24.53
N GLU A 178 2.98 7.29 23.96
CA GLU A 178 3.52 8.53 24.51
C GLU A 178 3.67 9.57 23.40
N SER A 179 3.28 10.80 23.65
CA SER A 179 3.58 11.94 22.79
C SER A 179 4.54 12.88 23.50
N GLY A 180 5.43 13.52 22.72
CA GLY A 180 6.43 14.45 23.24
C GLY A 180 6.49 15.73 22.43
N LYS A 181 6.81 16.85 23.10
CA LYS A 181 7.07 18.14 22.46
C LYS A 181 8.23 18.85 23.16
N THR A 182 9.13 19.40 22.35
CA THR A 182 10.18 20.33 22.82
C THR A 182 9.89 21.69 22.20
N ASN A 183 9.84 22.73 23.04
CA ASN A 183 9.61 24.11 22.62
C ASN A 183 10.94 24.81 22.32
N GLU A 184 10.88 26.03 21.75
CA GLU A 184 12.05 26.85 21.38
C GLU A 184 12.97 27.15 22.57
N ASP A 185 12.44 27.25 23.81
CA ASP A 185 13.19 27.41 25.04
C ASP A 185 13.88 26.13 25.54
N GLY A 186 13.80 25.04 24.80
CA GLY A 186 14.34 23.73 25.15
C GLY A 186 13.50 22.93 26.16
N THR A 187 12.36 23.48 26.62
CA THR A 187 11.46 22.76 27.54
C THR A 187 10.84 21.57 26.83
N THR A 188 11.03 20.37 27.39
CA THR A 188 10.43 19.13 26.86
C THR A 188 9.27 18.67 27.75
N SER A 189 8.15 18.34 27.13
CA SER A 189 7.00 17.70 27.75
C SER A 189 6.73 16.33 27.14
N LYS A 190 6.35 15.35 27.98
CA LYS A 190 5.91 14.02 27.55
C LYS A 190 4.55 13.72 28.18
N LEU A 191 3.64 13.25 27.38
CA LEU A 191 2.28 12.94 27.79
C LEU A 191 1.91 11.52 27.38
N PRO A 192 1.31 10.74 28.28
CA PRO A 192 0.79 9.43 27.91
C PRO A 192 -0.38 9.59 26.93
N VAL A 193 -0.38 8.73 25.92
CA VAL A 193 -1.48 8.61 24.96
C VAL A 193 -2.31 7.38 25.34
N SER A 194 -3.63 7.55 25.42
CA SER A 194 -4.56 6.44 25.66
C SER A 194 -5.84 6.68 24.87
N VAL A 195 -6.00 5.95 23.78
CA VAL A 195 -7.16 5.98 22.89
C VAL A 195 -7.68 4.54 22.75
N PRO A 196 -8.89 4.30 22.23
CA PRO A 196 -9.33 2.95 21.89
C PRO A 196 -8.37 2.27 20.90
N GLY A 197 -7.97 1.05 21.20
CA GLY A 197 -7.18 0.23 20.27
C GLY A 197 -7.97 -0.07 19.01
N ARG A 198 -7.27 -0.15 17.87
CA ARG A 198 -7.89 -0.34 16.54
C ARG A 198 -7.10 -1.33 15.72
N VAL A 199 -7.82 -2.15 14.94
CA VAL A 199 -7.24 -2.97 13.88
C VAL A 199 -7.47 -2.24 12.55
N ILE A 200 -6.40 -1.69 11.99
CA ILE A 200 -6.48 -0.88 10.78
C ILE A 200 -5.66 -1.58 9.68
N PRO A 201 -6.29 -2.07 8.60
CA PRO A 201 -5.57 -2.59 7.45
C PRO A 201 -4.56 -1.56 6.93
N PHE A 202 -3.37 -2.02 6.53
CA PHE A 202 -2.35 -1.11 6.04
C PHE A 202 -2.80 -0.32 4.81
N ALA A 203 -3.61 -0.93 3.93
CA ALA A 203 -4.22 -0.26 2.79
C ALA A 203 -5.14 0.93 3.16
N ASN A 204 -5.64 0.97 4.40
CA ASN A 204 -6.52 2.03 4.91
C ASN A 204 -5.80 3.00 5.85
N TRP A 205 -4.49 2.87 5.97
CA TRP A 205 -3.70 3.73 6.82
C TRP A 205 -3.46 5.09 6.18
N SER A 206 -3.37 6.13 7.02
CA SER A 206 -2.88 7.44 6.64
C SER A 206 -2.10 8.07 7.79
N PHE A 207 -1.19 8.98 7.49
CA PHE A 207 -0.49 9.77 8.51
C PHE A 207 -1.46 10.52 9.43
N ALA A 208 -2.53 11.08 8.86
CA ALA A 208 -3.57 11.76 9.63
C ALA A 208 -4.26 10.83 10.64
N THR A 209 -4.44 9.55 10.31
CA THR A 209 -4.95 8.54 11.22
C THR A 209 -4.02 8.33 12.41
N GLY A 210 -2.71 8.26 12.17
CA GLY A 210 -1.69 8.17 13.21
C GLY A 210 -1.66 9.40 14.09
N LEU A 211 -1.64 10.61 13.51
CA LEU A 211 -1.65 11.86 14.24
C LEU A 211 -2.87 12.00 15.15
N SER A 212 -4.06 11.65 14.66
CA SER A 212 -5.29 11.70 15.49
C SER A 212 -5.22 10.76 16.68
N GLY A 213 -4.58 9.59 16.53
CA GLY A 213 -4.30 8.68 17.63
C GLY A 213 -3.34 9.26 18.66
N CYS A 214 -2.35 10.02 18.23
CA CYS A 214 -1.32 10.63 19.08
C CYS A 214 -1.83 11.85 19.89
N GLN A 215 -2.85 12.52 19.42
CA GLN A 215 -3.37 13.73 20.08
C GLN A 215 -4.25 13.41 21.29
N GLY A 216 -4.73 12.20 21.43
CA GLY A 216 -5.72 11.83 22.45
C GLY A 216 -7.02 12.62 22.28
N SER A 217 -8.15 12.02 22.47
CA SER A 217 -9.43 12.72 22.53
C SER A 217 -9.77 13.15 23.95
#